data_5742e93c30ba331e95af85e645453b06
#
_entry.id   5742e93c30ba331e95af85e645453b06
#
_cell.length_a   1.000
_cell.length_b   1.000
_cell.length_c   1.000
_cell.angle_alpha   90.00
_cell.angle_beta   90.00
_cell.angle_gamma   90.00
#
_symmetry.space_group_name_H-M   'P 1'
#
loop_
_entity.id
_entity.type
_entity.pdbx_description
1 polymer ?
#
loop_
_entity_poly.entity_id
_entity_poly.type
_entity_poly.pdbx_seq_one_letter_code
_entity_poly.pdbx_strand_id
1 'polypeptide(L)'
;MDTTVMLGHGSGGTMMKRIIDDVFFAAYAGEELLRGDDAAVLPAPAPGERLAFSTDSFVVTPHFFPGGDIGRLAVCGTVNDVATSGATPRYLSVGFVLEEGFPIEDLKRICASMAECAREAGVALVTGDTKVVNRGHGDGVFINTSGVGTLAPGVE
;
A
#
# COMPACT_ATOMS: atom_id res chain seq x y z
N MET A 1 -17.99 -11.60 11.32
CA MET A 1 -16.83 -10.80 10.87
C MET A 1 -16.51 -9.77 11.94
N ASP A 2 -15.25 -9.64 12.31
CA ASP A 2 -14.83 -8.65 13.31
C ASP A 2 -15.11 -7.23 12.80
N THR A 3 -15.51 -6.31 13.68
CA THR A 3 -15.78 -4.92 13.32
C THR A 3 -14.59 -3.99 13.52
N THR A 4 -13.62 -4.44 14.31
CA THR A 4 -12.39 -3.70 14.60
C THR A 4 -11.16 -4.58 14.42
N VAL A 5 -10.03 -3.93 14.17
CA VAL A 5 -8.74 -4.60 14.10
C VAL A 5 -8.37 -5.13 15.50
N MET A 6 -7.92 -6.38 15.54
CA MET A 6 -7.46 -7.07 16.74
C MET A 6 -5.99 -7.46 16.59
N LEU A 7 -5.30 -7.68 17.71
CA LEU A 7 -3.88 -8.08 17.68
C LEU A 7 -3.65 -9.33 16.82
N GLY A 8 -4.58 -10.29 16.83
CA GLY A 8 -4.50 -11.50 16.01
C GLY A 8 -4.45 -11.25 14.50
N HIS A 9 -4.95 -10.10 14.04
CA HIS A 9 -4.87 -9.73 12.61
C HIS A 9 -3.43 -9.46 12.14
N GLY A 10 -2.49 -9.23 13.06
CA GLY A 10 -1.08 -8.97 12.74
C GLY A 10 -0.12 -10.09 13.12
N SER A 11 -0.60 -11.21 13.68
CA SER A 11 0.25 -12.28 14.23
C SER A 11 0.30 -13.56 13.40
N GLY A 12 -0.16 -13.51 12.14
CA GLY A 12 -0.25 -14.68 11.28
C GLY A 12 -1.49 -15.54 11.55
N GLY A 13 -1.60 -16.66 10.87
CA GLY A 13 -2.70 -17.60 11.04
C GLY A 13 -4.00 -17.18 10.35
N THR A 14 -5.10 -17.79 10.79
CA THR A 14 -6.41 -17.66 10.12
C THR A 14 -6.97 -16.25 10.17
N MET A 15 -6.78 -15.54 11.28
CA MET A 15 -7.30 -14.18 11.46
C MET A 15 -6.59 -13.18 10.54
N MET A 16 -5.27 -13.29 10.45
CA MET A 16 -4.49 -12.47 9.51
C MET A 16 -4.85 -12.79 8.07
N LYS A 17 -4.99 -14.07 7.73
CA LYS A 17 -5.41 -14.48 6.39
C LYS A 17 -6.75 -13.87 6.00
N ARG A 18 -7.72 -13.84 6.91
CA ARG A 18 -9.03 -13.24 6.64
C ARG A 18 -8.95 -11.76 6.33
N ILE A 19 -8.19 -10.98 7.10
CA ILE A 19 -8.07 -9.54 6.83
C ILE A 19 -7.34 -9.29 5.50
N ILE A 20 -6.36 -10.12 5.18
CA ILE A 20 -5.67 -10.04 3.88
C ILE A 20 -6.65 -10.31 2.75
N ASP A 21 -7.39 -11.42 2.80
CA ASP A 21 -8.31 -11.81 1.75
C ASP A 21 -9.50 -10.84 1.63
N ASP A 22 -10.13 -10.51 2.76
CA ASP A 22 -11.41 -9.78 2.77
C ASP A 22 -11.25 -8.26 2.64
N VAL A 23 -10.10 -7.73 2.99
CA VAL A 23 -9.85 -6.27 2.95
C VAL A 23 -8.84 -5.92 1.86
N PHE A 24 -7.61 -6.40 1.98
CA PHE A 24 -6.53 -5.97 1.09
C PHE A 24 -6.67 -6.57 -0.31
N PHE A 25 -6.77 -7.88 -0.43
CA PHE A 25 -6.91 -8.55 -1.73
C PHE A 25 -8.21 -8.18 -2.41
N ALA A 26 -9.31 -8.10 -1.65
CA ALA A 26 -10.60 -7.68 -2.20
C ALA A 26 -10.56 -6.26 -2.79
N ALA A 27 -9.72 -5.38 -2.24
CA ALA A 27 -9.62 -4.00 -2.70
C ALA A 27 -8.73 -3.83 -3.94
N TYR A 28 -7.52 -4.42 -3.91
CA TYR A 28 -6.51 -4.05 -4.90
C TYR A 28 -5.61 -5.19 -5.39
N ALA A 29 -5.92 -6.45 -5.09
CA ALA A 29 -5.06 -7.55 -5.55
C ALA A 29 -5.08 -7.68 -7.08
N GLY A 30 -3.89 -7.59 -7.66
CA GLY A 30 -3.62 -7.99 -9.03
C GLY A 30 -2.96 -9.37 -9.06
N GLU A 31 -2.55 -9.79 -10.25
CA GLU A 31 -2.00 -11.13 -10.49
C GLU A 31 -0.80 -11.45 -9.57
N GLU A 32 0.11 -10.51 -9.41
CA GLU A 32 1.31 -10.73 -8.59
C GLU A 32 0.97 -10.84 -7.11
N LEU A 33 0.13 -9.95 -6.58
CA LEU A 33 -0.24 -9.95 -5.17
C LEU A 33 -1.05 -11.22 -4.79
N LEU A 34 -1.87 -11.71 -5.69
CA LEU A 34 -2.68 -12.93 -5.48
C LEU A 34 -1.85 -14.21 -5.30
N ARG A 35 -0.58 -14.19 -5.69
CA ARG A 35 0.32 -15.33 -5.42
C ARG A 35 0.52 -15.55 -3.92
N GLY A 36 0.43 -14.47 -3.14
CA GLY A 36 0.59 -14.55 -1.69
C GLY A 36 2.01 -14.85 -1.22
N ASP A 37 2.99 -14.61 -2.09
CA ASP A 37 4.41 -14.80 -1.77
C ASP A 37 4.95 -13.67 -0.90
N ASP A 38 6.01 -13.93 -0.14
CA ASP A 38 6.66 -12.94 0.71
C ASP A 38 7.31 -11.81 -0.07
N ALA A 39 7.65 -12.04 -1.33
CA ALA A 39 8.25 -11.04 -2.21
C ALA A 39 7.58 -11.07 -3.58
N ALA A 40 7.37 -9.89 -4.15
CA ALA A 40 6.94 -9.77 -5.53
C ALA A 40 8.12 -10.06 -6.48
N VAL A 41 7.87 -10.89 -7.49
CA VAL A 41 8.83 -11.14 -8.56
C VAL A 41 8.38 -10.37 -9.79
N LEU A 42 9.15 -9.36 -10.16
CA LEU A 42 8.77 -8.41 -11.19
C LEU A 42 9.62 -8.59 -12.43
N PRO A 43 9.09 -8.26 -13.62
CA PRO A 43 9.88 -8.27 -14.86
C PRO A 43 11.07 -7.33 -14.75
N ALA A 44 12.19 -7.71 -15.35
CA ALA A 44 13.32 -6.80 -15.49
C ALA A 44 12.93 -5.59 -16.36
N PRO A 45 13.54 -4.41 -16.12
CA PRO A 45 13.37 -3.29 -17.03
C PRO A 45 13.80 -3.65 -18.45
N ALA A 46 13.28 -2.93 -19.45
CA ALA A 46 13.71 -3.09 -20.81
C ALA A 46 15.21 -2.75 -20.96
N PRO A 47 15.90 -3.28 -21.98
CA PRO A 47 17.31 -2.98 -22.20
C PRO A 47 17.59 -1.47 -22.27
N GLY A 48 18.54 -1.00 -21.46
CA GLY A 48 18.90 0.41 -21.37
C GLY A 48 18.05 1.27 -20.43
N GLU A 49 16.96 0.74 -19.90
CA GLU A 49 16.20 1.42 -18.84
C GLU A 49 16.92 1.32 -17.50
N ARG A 50 16.70 2.33 -16.66
CA ARG A 50 17.16 2.36 -15.27
C ARG A 50 15.95 2.28 -14.32
N LEU A 51 16.18 1.84 -13.09
CA LEU A 51 15.16 1.83 -12.05
C LEU A 51 15.24 3.12 -11.23
N ALA A 52 14.06 3.66 -10.92
CA ALA A 52 13.86 4.64 -9.86
C ALA A 52 13.16 3.96 -8.69
N PHE A 53 13.57 4.28 -7.49
CA PHE A 53 13.02 3.70 -6.27
C PHE A 53 12.85 4.78 -5.21
N SER A 54 11.67 4.84 -4.60
CA SER A 54 11.36 5.79 -3.53
C SER A 54 10.54 5.11 -2.44
N THR A 55 10.60 5.63 -1.24
CA THR A 55 9.77 5.20 -0.12
C THR A 55 9.34 6.39 0.71
N ASP A 56 8.12 6.36 1.22
CA ASP A 56 7.60 7.39 2.11
C ASP A 56 6.62 6.76 3.13
N SER A 57 6.53 7.38 4.30
CA SER A 57 5.64 6.98 5.37
C SER A 57 4.60 8.06 5.61
N PHE A 58 3.34 7.65 5.76
CA PHE A 58 2.21 8.55 5.85
C PHE A 58 1.62 8.48 7.25
N VAL A 59 1.67 9.62 7.92
CA VAL A 59 1.19 9.84 9.29
C VAL A 59 0.35 11.10 9.26
N VAL A 60 -0.96 10.96 9.17
CA VAL A 60 -1.89 12.09 9.07
C VAL A 60 -3.12 11.88 9.93
N THR A 61 -3.56 12.92 10.60
CA THR A 61 -4.78 12.97 11.41
C THR A 61 -5.53 14.26 11.08
N PRO A 62 -6.84 14.20 10.74
CA PRO A 62 -7.67 13.00 10.62
C PRO A 62 -7.29 12.13 9.41
N HIS A 63 -7.62 10.84 9.47
CA HIS A 63 -7.31 9.90 8.37
C HIS A 63 -8.14 10.17 7.11
N PHE A 64 -9.33 10.72 7.31
CA PHE A 64 -10.24 11.17 6.24
C PHE A 64 -10.38 12.68 6.34
N PHE A 65 -10.26 13.39 5.22
CA PHE A 65 -10.32 14.83 5.16
C PHE A 65 -10.95 15.29 3.83
N PRO A 66 -11.38 16.55 3.71
CA PRO A 66 -11.89 17.06 2.44
C PRO A 66 -10.88 16.88 1.31
N GLY A 67 -11.30 16.20 0.26
CA GLY A 67 -10.49 15.94 -0.93
C GLY A 67 -9.65 14.68 -0.91
N GLY A 68 -9.62 13.91 0.19
CA GLY A 68 -8.86 12.67 0.23
C GLY A 68 -8.86 11.94 1.56
N ASP A 69 -7.93 11.02 1.67
CA ASP A 69 -7.66 10.25 2.88
C ASP A 69 -6.19 9.81 2.91
N ILE A 70 -5.79 9.18 3.99
CA ILE A 70 -4.41 8.66 4.14
C ILE A 70 -4.06 7.63 3.05
N GLY A 71 -5.03 6.86 2.56
CA GLY A 71 -4.81 5.89 1.49
C GLY A 71 -4.46 6.55 0.16
N ARG A 72 -5.19 7.60 -0.20
CA ARG A 72 -4.90 8.39 -1.39
C ARG A 72 -3.52 9.04 -1.30
N LEU A 73 -3.19 9.63 -0.16
CA LEU A 73 -1.86 10.21 0.09
C LEU A 73 -0.76 9.16 -0.07
N ALA A 74 -0.95 7.98 0.50
CA ALA A 74 0.07 6.92 0.48
C ALA A 74 0.40 6.47 -0.95
N VAL A 75 -0.57 6.38 -1.83
CA VAL A 75 -0.33 6.03 -3.24
C VAL A 75 0.22 7.23 -4.00
N CYS A 76 -0.47 8.37 -3.97
CA CYS A 76 -0.10 9.54 -4.76
C CYS A 76 1.25 10.12 -4.35
N GLY A 77 1.58 10.14 -3.05
CA GLY A 77 2.84 10.72 -2.57
C GLY A 77 4.05 9.97 -3.13
N THR A 78 4.06 8.66 -3.02
CA THR A 78 5.19 7.84 -3.52
C THR A 78 5.22 7.78 -5.06
N VAL A 79 4.05 7.72 -5.70
CA VAL A 79 3.98 7.82 -7.18
C VAL A 79 4.57 9.14 -7.66
N ASN A 80 4.25 10.25 -7.01
CA ASN A 80 4.80 11.56 -7.37
C ASN A 80 6.33 11.60 -7.20
N ASP A 81 6.84 11.05 -6.10
CA ASP A 81 8.30 11.00 -5.87
C ASP A 81 9.02 10.24 -6.98
N VAL A 82 8.49 9.08 -7.37
CA VAL A 82 9.05 8.31 -8.50
C VAL A 82 8.95 9.11 -9.80
N ALA A 83 7.82 9.76 -10.05
CA ALA A 83 7.60 10.53 -11.27
C ALA A 83 8.51 11.77 -11.36
N THR A 84 8.85 12.41 -10.25
CA THR A 84 9.74 13.59 -10.25
C THR A 84 11.17 13.27 -10.71
N SER A 85 11.58 12.01 -10.64
CA SER A 85 12.87 11.56 -11.20
C SER A 85 12.86 11.37 -12.73
N GLY A 86 11.72 11.63 -13.38
CA GLY A 86 11.52 11.35 -14.80
C GLY A 86 11.14 9.91 -15.11
N ALA A 87 10.96 9.08 -14.09
CA ALA A 87 10.56 7.70 -14.26
C ALA A 87 9.05 7.56 -14.46
N THR A 88 8.66 6.49 -15.14
CA THR A 88 7.27 6.03 -15.16
C THR A 88 7.05 5.11 -13.97
N PRO A 89 6.19 5.49 -12.99
CA PRO A 89 5.87 4.60 -11.87
C PRO A 89 5.22 3.30 -12.36
N ARG A 90 5.61 2.17 -11.77
CA ARG A 90 5.13 0.84 -12.17
C ARG A 90 4.51 0.06 -11.03
N TYR A 91 5.21 -0.04 -9.91
CA TYR A 91 4.86 -0.93 -8.81
C TYR A 91 4.99 -0.24 -7.47
N LEU A 92 4.10 -0.59 -6.54
CA LEU A 92 4.17 -0.17 -5.14
C LEU A 92 4.13 -1.37 -4.21
N SER A 93 4.86 -1.25 -3.12
CA SER A 93 4.62 -2.01 -1.90
C SER A 93 3.78 -1.20 -0.92
N VAL A 94 3.03 -1.85 -0.05
CA VAL A 94 2.21 -1.20 0.98
C VAL A 94 2.39 -1.89 2.31
N GLY A 95 2.95 -1.17 3.28
CA GLY A 95 3.01 -1.62 4.67
C GLY A 95 2.00 -0.87 5.52
N PHE A 96 1.21 -1.60 6.30
CA PHE A 96 0.28 -1.05 7.27
C PHE A 96 0.78 -1.30 8.69
N VAL A 97 0.73 -0.27 9.52
CA VAL A 97 0.77 -0.42 10.97
C VAL A 97 -0.58 0.03 11.51
N LEU A 98 -1.33 -0.92 12.04
CA LEU A 98 -2.69 -0.70 12.52
C LEU A 98 -2.70 -0.70 14.05
N GLU A 99 -3.50 0.17 14.63
CA GLU A 99 -3.75 0.14 16.07
C GLU A 99 -4.92 -0.79 16.37
N GLU A 100 -4.79 -1.60 17.39
CA GLU A 100 -5.89 -2.42 17.92
C GLU A 100 -7.12 -1.56 18.20
N GLY A 101 -8.26 -1.95 17.65
CA GLY A 101 -9.52 -1.21 17.77
C GLY A 101 -9.84 -0.33 16.55
N PHE A 102 -8.94 -0.20 15.60
CA PHE A 102 -9.23 0.56 14.38
C PHE A 102 -10.40 -0.07 13.62
N PRO A 103 -11.41 0.72 13.18
CA PRO A 103 -12.57 0.17 12.50
C PRO A 103 -12.20 -0.48 11.15
N ILE A 104 -12.62 -1.73 10.94
CA ILE A 104 -12.36 -2.44 9.68
C ILE A 104 -13.05 -1.77 8.50
N GLU A 105 -14.24 -1.18 8.68
CA GLU A 105 -14.90 -0.43 7.62
C GLU A 105 -14.10 0.80 7.17
N ASP A 106 -13.43 1.48 8.10
CA ASP A 106 -12.53 2.58 7.76
C ASP A 106 -11.30 2.09 7.00
N LEU A 107 -10.74 0.93 7.38
CA LEU A 107 -9.65 0.29 6.65
C LEU A 107 -10.07 -0.07 5.23
N LYS A 108 -11.27 -0.61 5.04
CA LYS A 108 -11.83 -0.89 3.71
C LYS A 108 -11.97 0.36 2.85
N ARG A 109 -12.42 1.47 3.43
CA ARG A 109 -12.50 2.76 2.73
C ARG A 109 -11.13 3.25 2.29
N ILE A 110 -10.13 3.15 3.16
CA ILE A 110 -8.74 3.50 2.85
C ILE A 110 -8.21 2.65 1.69
N CYS A 111 -8.41 1.34 1.75
CA CYS A 111 -7.98 0.42 0.70
C CYS A 111 -8.70 0.67 -0.64
N ALA A 112 -9.98 1.04 -0.61
CA ALA A 112 -10.72 1.42 -1.82
C ALA A 112 -10.14 2.68 -2.47
N SER A 113 -9.81 3.70 -1.68
CA SER A 113 -9.13 4.91 -2.18
C SER A 113 -7.76 4.59 -2.77
N MET A 114 -7.00 3.69 -2.14
CA MET A 114 -5.71 3.24 -2.66
C MET A 114 -5.85 2.54 -4.00
N ALA A 115 -6.83 1.64 -4.12
CA ALA A 115 -7.12 0.92 -5.37
C ALA A 115 -7.47 1.89 -6.51
N GLU A 116 -8.31 2.87 -6.23
CA GLU A 116 -8.70 3.89 -7.21
C GLU A 116 -7.50 4.73 -7.66
N CYS A 117 -6.72 5.23 -6.71
CA CYS A 117 -5.54 6.05 -7.00
C CYS A 117 -4.47 5.25 -7.77
N ALA A 118 -4.24 3.99 -7.43
CA ALA A 118 -3.31 3.11 -8.15
C ALA A 118 -3.75 2.89 -9.60
N ARG A 119 -5.05 2.68 -9.82
CA ARG A 119 -5.62 2.53 -11.15
C ARG A 119 -5.47 3.80 -11.98
N GLU A 120 -5.76 4.97 -11.41
CA GLU A 120 -5.58 6.26 -12.07
C GLU A 120 -4.12 6.50 -12.44
N ALA A 121 -3.19 6.14 -11.57
CA ALA A 121 -1.75 6.31 -11.78
C ALA A 121 -1.13 5.23 -12.68
N GLY A 122 -1.84 4.16 -12.98
CA GLY A 122 -1.33 3.05 -13.78
C GLY A 122 -0.27 2.22 -13.06
N VAL A 123 -0.31 2.15 -11.72
CA VAL A 123 0.60 1.35 -10.90
C VAL A 123 -0.11 0.14 -10.29
N ALA A 124 0.62 -0.93 -10.07
CA ALA A 124 0.14 -2.12 -9.39
C ALA A 124 0.68 -2.18 -7.96
N LEU A 125 -0.19 -2.55 -7.01
CA LEU A 125 0.19 -2.88 -5.64
C LEU A 125 0.57 -4.36 -5.62
N VAL A 126 1.84 -4.67 -5.41
CA VAL A 126 2.39 -6.00 -5.72
C VAL A 126 2.86 -6.79 -4.50
N THR A 127 3.08 -6.13 -3.38
CA THR A 127 3.48 -6.76 -2.13
C THR A 127 3.13 -5.85 -0.95
N GLY A 128 3.12 -6.40 0.24
CA GLY A 128 2.83 -5.61 1.43
C GLY A 128 3.08 -6.36 2.72
N ASP A 129 2.85 -5.67 3.81
CA ASP A 129 2.97 -6.20 5.17
C ASP A 129 1.93 -5.52 6.06
N THR A 130 1.54 -6.21 7.12
CA THR A 130 0.59 -5.69 8.11
C THR A 130 1.08 -6.01 9.50
N LYS A 131 1.20 -4.98 10.32
CA LYS A 131 1.48 -5.10 11.75
C LYS A 131 0.34 -4.48 12.54
N VAL A 132 0.05 -5.03 13.69
CA VAL A 132 -0.93 -4.49 14.63
C VAL A 132 -0.22 -4.18 15.94
N VAL A 133 -0.35 -2.93 16.40
CA VAL A 133 0.14 -2.49 17.70
C VAL A 133 -0.98 -2.45 18.72
N ASN A 134 -0.62 -2.56 19.99
CA ASN A 134 -1.59 -2.48 21.09
C ASN A 134 -2.30 -1.13 21.09
N ARG A 135 -3.54 -1.14 21.59
CA ARG A 135 -4.32 0.08 21.80
C ARG A 135 -3.51 1.10 22.61
N GLY A 136 -3.47 2.35 22.13
CA GLY A 136 -2.71 3.44 22.74
C GLY A 136 -1.25 3.51 22.33
N HIS A 137 -0.75 2.60 21.50
CA HIS A 137 0.63 2.57 20.99
C HIS A 137 0.76 3.01 19.54
N GLY A 138 -0.29 3.53 18.95
CA GLY A 138 -0.34 4.06 17.59
C GLY A 138 -1.34 5.20 17.49
N ASP A 139 -1.63 5.62 16.26
CA ASP A 139 -2.63 6.65 15.96
C ASP A 139 -3.57 6.14 14.86
N GLY A 140 -4.22 5.03 15.11
CA GLY A 140 -5.16 4.37 14.22
C GLY A 140 -4.47 3.60 13.11
N VAL A 141 -3.94 4.30 12.13
CA VAL A 141 -3.26 3.69 10.97
C VAL A 141 -2.07 4.53 10.52
N PHE A 142 -0.97 3.85 10.26
CA PHE A 142 0.17 4.39 9.53
C PHE A 142 0.39 3.55 8.27
N ILE A 143 0.77 4.21 7.17
CA ILE A 143 1.00 3.54 5.89
C ILE A 143 2.39 3.91 5.39
N ASN A 144 3.17 2.91 5.00
CA ASN A 144 4.38 3.11 4.21
C ASN A 144 4.16 2.56 2.82
N THR A 145 4.56 3.31 1.80
CA THR A 145 4.61 2.82 0.43
C THR A 145 6.02 2.97 -0.11
N SER A 146 6.46 1.98 -0.86
CA SER A 146 7.69 2.05 -1.65
C SER A 146 7.34 1.86 -3.10
N GLY A 147 7.91 2.69 -3.96
CA GLY A 147 7.60 2.71 -5.38
C GLY A 147 8.79 2.39 -6.25
N VAL A 148 8.54 1.63 -7.31
CA VAL A 148 9.52 1.34 -8.37
C VAL A 148 8.97 1.85 -9.69
N GLY A 149 9.82 2.55 -10.43
CA GLY A 149 9.53 3.02 -11.78
C GLY A 149 10.69 2.76 -12.71
N THR A 150 10.46 2.99 -13.99
CA THR A 150 11.49 2.83 -15.03
C THR A 150 11.75 4.15 -15.74
N LEU A 151 13.03 4.46 -15.96
CA LEU A 151 13.46 5.59 -16.76
C LEU A 151 13.90 5.09 -18.13
N ALA A 152 13.35 5.72 -19.17
CA ALA A 152 13.78 5.44 -20.53
C ALA A 152 15.26 5.84 -20.74
N PRO A 153 15.97 5.22 -21.71
CA PRO A 153 17.32 5.63 -22.06
C PRO A 153 17.38 7.12 -22.40
N GLY A 154 18.39 7.83 -21.86
CA GLY A 154 18.61 9.25 -22.14
C GLY A 154 17.79 10.24 -21.29
N VAL A 155 16.97 9.77 -20.38
CA VAL A 155 16.33 10.63 -19.36
C VAL A 155 17.33 10.85 -18.22
N GLU A 156 17.61 12.12 -17.89
CA GLU A 156 18.49 12.53 -16.79
C GLU A 156 17.71 13.26 -15.69
#